data_f337745e96294b02b09394ec3aa5fb53
#
_entry.id   f337745e96294b02b09394ec3aa5fb53
#
_cell.length_a   1.000
_cell.length_b   1.000
_cell.length_c   1.000
_cell.angle_alpha   90.00
_cell.angle_beta   90.00
_cell.angle_gamma   90.00
#
_symmetry.space_group_name_H-M   'P 1'
#
loop_
_entity.id
_entity.type
_entity.pdbx_description
1 polymer ?
#
loop_
_entity_poly.entity_id
_entity_poly.type
_entity_poly.pdbx_seq_one_letter_code
_entity_poly.pdbx_strand_id
1 'polypeptide(L)'
;MTWEIAGHVVSDVGCVRDLNEDRGRIVQPGDDAEQGRRGVLAIVADGMGGHSAGEVASEMAVDAVHRRYYEGDGPPDAALVAALQHANRTIFEMASAERRLAGMGTTCVALAICDGHAHAASVGDSRLYLLRDGGIYRMTNDDSAVGELVTRGLLTRSEARHHADRNVILRALGTHDDVHVSRWEQPLPIRGGDVFLLCSDGLSDLVEDEEMAEIVADRHGAEACKSLVGLARARGGHDNITVALLRINAHAAEPVAAPATREVRAIR
;
A
#
# COMPACT_ATOMS: atom_id res chain seq x y z
N MET A 1 -22.44 -1.19 -9.75
CA MET A 1 -22.06 -2.28 -8.84
C MET A 1 -21.41 -1.63 -7.63
N THR A 2 -21.90 -1.92 -6.44
CA THR A 2 -21.27 -1.49 -5.19
C THR A 2 -20.29 -2.59 -4.77
N TRP A 3 -19.07 -2.19 -4.41
CA TRP A 3 -18.02 -3.09 -3.93
C TRP A 3 -17.93 -3.00 -2.42
N GLU A 4 -17.84 -4.13 -1.74
CA GLU A 4 -17.45 -4.18 -0.35
C GLU A 4 -15.93 -4.42 -0.30
N ILE A 5 -15.20 -3.53 0.36
CA ILE A 5 -13.74 -3.61 0.47
C ILE A 5 -13.39 -3.90 1.93
N ALA A 6 -12.89 -5.12 2.17
CA ALA A 6 -12.40 -5.51 3.49
C ALA A 6 -10.89 -5.23 3.59
N GLY A 7 -10.49 -4.41 4.56
CA GLY A 7 -9.09 -4.00 4.75
C GLY A 7 -8.54 -4.44 6.10
N HIS A 8 -7.29 -4.94 6.12
CA HIS A 8 -6.58 -5.33 7.34
C HIS A 8 -5.11 -4.91 7.24
N VAL A 9 -4.56 -4.41 8.34
CA VAL A 9 -3.14 -4.06 8.43
C VAL A 9 -2.53 -4.67 9.68
N VAL A 10 -1.31 -5.19 9.55
CA VAL A 10 -0.48 -5.70 10.66
C VAL A 10 0.91 -5.15 10.48
N SER A 11 1.48 -4.62 11.54
CA SER A 11 2.87 -4.15 11.61
C SER A 11 3.55 -4.79 12.83
N ASP A 12 4.77 -5.28 12.65
CA ASP A 12 5.55 -5.98 13.67
C ASP A 12 7.00 -5.47 13.66
N VAL A 13 7.60 -5.34 14.82
CA VAL A 13 8.99 -4.86 14.96
C VAL A 13 10.02 -5.83 14.38
N GLY A 14 9.63 -7.07 14.10
CA GLY A 14 10.55 -8.14 13.70
C GLY A 14 11.23 -8.81 14.89
N CYS A 15 12.41 -9.40 14.64
CA CYS A 15 13.15 -10.16 15.65
C CYS A 15 14.48 -9.51 16.05
N VAL A 16 14.94 -8.48 15.34
CA VAL A 16 16.28 -7.90 15.48
C VAL A 16 16.24 -6.41 15.83
N ARG A 17 15.26 -5.68 15.30
CA ARG A 17 15.11 -4.24 15.55
C ARG A 17 14.53 -3.98 16.94
N ASP A 18 14.96 -2.90 17.59
CA ASP A 18 14.41 -2.45 18.89
C ASP A 18 13.17 -1.58 18.72
N LEU A 19 13.06 -0.85 17.59
CA LEU A 19 11.98 0.06 17.27
C LEU A 19 11.29 -0.35 15.97
N ASN A 20 10.00 -0.06 15.90
CA ASN A 20 9.25 -0.23 14.67
C ASN A 20 9.11 1.13 13.96
N GLU A 21 9.91 1.31 12.90
CA GLU A 21 9.94 2.51 12.08
C GLU A 21 8.95 2.44 10.90
N ASP A 22 8.31 1.28 10.70
CA ASP A 22 7.23 1.10 9.72
C ASP A 22 5.91 1.72 10.20
N ARG A 23 5.10 2.18 9.24
CA ARG A 23 3.69 2.55 9.47
C ARG A 23 2.80 2.04 8.34
N GLY A 24 1.66 1.49 8.73
CA GLY A 24 0.62 1.07 7.80
C GLY A 24 -0.74 1.65 8.20
N ARG A 25 -1.54 2.09 7.23
CA ARG A 25 -2.89 2.60 7.47
C ARG A 25 -3.83 2.21 6.34
N ILE A 26 -5.06 1.83 6.71
CA ILE A 26 -6.18 1.72 5.78
C ILE A 26 -7.26 2.66 6.28
N VAL A 27 -7.71 3.55 5.39
CA VAL A 27 -8.79 4.49 5.64
C VAL A 27 -9.97 4.06 4.79
N GLN A 28 -11.08 3.78 5.45
CA GLN A 28 -12.37 3.54 4.79
C GLN A 28 -13.22 4.78 4.98
N PRO A 29 -13.82 5.32 3.91
CA PRO A 29 -14.69 6.47 4.04
C PRO A 29 -15.88 6.11 4.94
N GLY A 30 -16.22 7.04 5.86
CA GLY A 30 -17.47 6.98 6.60
C GLY A 30 -18.65 7.43 5.76
N ASP A 31 -19.77 7.79 6.43
CA ASP A 31 -20.97 8.32 5.77
C ASP A 31 -20.80 9.75 5.20
N ASP A 32 -19.61 10.34 5.31
CA ASP A 32 -19.29 11.64 4.76
C ASP A 32 -19.19 11.56 3.23
N ALA A 33 -20.07 12.32 2.54
CA ALA A 33 -20.17 12.32 1.09
C ALA A 33 -18.87 12.78 0.38
N GLU A 34 -18.02 13.58 1.02
CA GLU A 34 -16.73 14.00 0.44
C GLU A 34 -15.69 12.89 0.54
N GLN A 35 -15.61 12.19 1.67
CA GLN A 35 -14.75 11.03 1.83
C GLN A 35 -15.22 9.86 0.97
N GLY A 36 -16.54 9.68 0.82
CA GLY A 36 -17.13 8.66 -0.06
C GLY A 36 -16.70 8.77 -1.51
N ARG A 37 -16.50 9.99 -2.03
CA ARG A 37 -16.01 10.22 -3.40
C ARG A 37 -14.55 9.85 -3.61
N ARG A 38 -13.74 9.84 -2.55
CA ARG A 38 -12.31 9.47 -2.60
C ARG A 38 -12.07 7.98 -2.42
N GLY A 39 -13.08 7.24 -1.94
CA GLY A 39 -12.99 5.81 -1.74
C GLY A 39 -12.02 5.39 -0.63
N VAL A 40 -11.58 4.14 -0.68
CA VAL A 40 -10.67 3.54 0.31
C VAL A 40 -9.24 3.88 -0.03
N LEU A 41 -8.44 4.23 0.98
CA LEU A 41 -7.00 4.51 0.86
C LEU A 41 -6.21 3.56 1.75
N ALA A 42 -5.21 2.86 1.18
CA ALA A 42 -4.22 2.09 1.92
C ALA A 42 -2.84 2.68 1.73
N ILE A 43 -2.05 2.75 2.80
CA ILE A 43 -0.70 3.32 2.81
C ILE A 43 0.20 2.40 3.63
N VAL A 44 1.41 2.13 3.11
CA VAL A 44 2.52 1.54 3.87
C VAL A 44 3.75 2.42 3.66
N ALA A 45 4.45 2.71 4.74
CA ALA A 45 5.65 3.54 4.77
C ALA A 45 6.70 2.86 5.67
N ASP A 46 7.92 2.74 5.18
CA ASP A 46 9.08 2.16 5.85
C ASP A 46 10.05 3.30 6.16
N GLY A 47 10.21 3.57 7.44
CA GLY A 47 10.97 4.71 7.92
C GLY A 47 12.46 4.40 8.03
N MET A 48 13.29 5.34 7.58
CA MET A 48 14.73 5.24 7.67
C MET A 48 15.34 6.45 8.36
N GLY A 49 16.37 6.22 9.16
CA GLY A 49 17.09 7.30 9.86
C GLY A 49 17.81 6.79 11.09
N GLY A 50 18.70 7.61 11.66
CA GLY A 50 19.36 7.27 12.92
C GLY A 50 18.42 7.47 14.13
N HIS A 51 18.50 6.58 15.13
CA HIS A 51 17.68 6.62 16.35
C HIS A 51 16.17 6.45 16.03
N SER A 52 15.31 7.34 16.52
CA SER A 52 13.86 7.31 16.27
C SER A 52 13.40 8.16 15.07
N ALA A 53 14.32 8.58 14.20
CA ALA A 53 14.00 9.51 13.13
C ALA A 53 13.17 8.87 12.00
N GLY A 54 13.38 7.57 11.71
CA GLY A 54 12.60 6.81 10.74
C GLY A 54 11.14 6.66 11.17
N GLU A 55 10.88 6.38 12.47
CA GLU A 55 9.53 6.32 13.03
C GLU A 55 8.76 7.62 12.81
N VAL A 56 9.42 8.76 13.06
CA VAL A 56 8.80 10.07 12.83
C VAL A 56 8.52 10.31 11.36
N ALA A 57 9.45 9.94 10.47
CA ALA A 57 9.28 10.13 9.04
C ALA A 57 8.12 9.31 8.47
N SER A 58 8.01 8.01 8.82
CA SER A 58 6.94 7.14 8.34
C SER A 58 5.56 7.56 8.88
N GLU A 59 5.47 7.98 10.15
CA GLU A 59 4.23 8.51 10.73
C GLU A 59 3.79 9.81 10.04
N MET A 60 4.72 10.75 9.83
CA MET A 60 4.46 11.99 9.09
C MET A 60 4.00 11.72 7.66
N ALA A 61 4.63 10.74 6.97
CA ALA A 61 4.24 10.36 5.62
C ALA A 61 2.80 9.86 5.57
N VAL A 62 2.46 8.88 6.41
CA VAL A 62 1.11 8.30 6.45
C VAL A 62 0.06 9.36 6.77
N ASP A 63 0.32 10.25 7.74
CA ASP A 63 -0.59 11.32 8.12
C ASP A 63 -0.74 12.41 7.03
N ALA A 64 0.36 12.83 6.40
CA ALA A 64 0.34 13.83 5.36
C ALA A 64 -0.36 13.31 4.09
N VAL A 65 -0.04 12.06 3.68
CA VAL A 65 -0.68 11.42 2.52
C VAL A 65 -2.18 11.25 2.76
N HIS A 66 -2.57 10.74 3.94
CA HIS A 66 -3.98 10.59 4.29
C HIS A 66 -4.73 11.91 4.18
N ARG A 67 -4.30 12.93 4.90
CA ARG A 67 -4.98 14.24 4.92
C ARG A 67 -5.03 14.86 3.52
N ARG A 68 -3.88 14.95 2.86
CA ARG A 68 -3.78 15.63 1.56
C ARG A 68 -4.55 14.93 0.45
N TYR A 69 -4.67 13.61 0.50
CA TYR A 69 -5.46 12.83 -0.46
C TYR A 69 -6.95 13.15 -0.35
N TYR A 70 -7.50 13.17 0.85
CA TYR A 70 -8.94 13.43 1.05
C TYR A 70 -9.32 14.91 0.90
N GLU A 71 -8.44 15.83 1.28
CA GLU A 71 -8.63 17.27 1.12
C GLU A 71 -8.36 17.77 -0.31
N GLY A 72 -7.68 16.99 -1.13
CA GLY A 72 -7.26 17.40 -2.47
C GLY A 72 -8.39 17.38 -3.48
N ASP A 73 -8.30 18.22 -4.51
CA ASP A 73 -9.18 18.22 -5.67
C ASP A 73 -8.61 17.39 -6.83
N GLY A 74 -9.43 17.17 -7.86
CA GLY A 74 -9.00 16.49 -9.09
C GLY A 74 -9.10 14.96 -9.03
N PRO A 75 -8.58 14.24 -10.04
CA PRO A 75 -8.67 12.79 -10.15
C PRO A 75 -7.77 12.08 -9.12
N PRO A 76 -8.13 10.84 -8.71
CA PRO A 76 -7.45 10.12 -7.64
C PRO A 76 -5.95 9.92 -7.85
N ASP A 77 -5.50 9.65 -9.07
CA ASP A 77 -4.09 9.48 -9.42
C ASP A 77 -3.28 10.76 -9.19
N ALA A 78 -3.80 11.91 -9.64
CA ALA A 78 -3.16 13.21 -9.41
C ALA A 78 -3.17 13.58 -7.92
N ALA A 79 -4.25 13.27 -7.20
CA ALA A 79 -4.35 13.50 -5.77
C ALA A 79 -3.33 12.66 -4.98
N LEU A 80 -3.10 11.38 -5.35
CA LEU A 80 -2.06 10.55 -4.74
C LEU A 80 -0.67 11.15 -4.95
N VAL A 81 -0.34 11.53 -6.19
CA VAL A 81 0.97 12.16 -6.49
C VAL A 81 1.16 13.44 -5.67
N ALA A 82 0.16 14.32 -5.66
CA ALA A 82 0.21 15.56 -4.89
C ALA A 82 0.33 15.31 -3.37
N ALA A 83 -0.28 14.22 -2.87
CA ALA A 83 -0.20 13.84 -1.47
C ALA A 83 1.21 13.35 -1.09
N LEU A 84 1.84 12.49 -1.91
CA LEU A 84 3.21 12.03 -1.68
C LEU A 84 4.22 13.19 -1.79
N GLN A 85 4.06 14.07 -2.77
CA GLN A 85 4.91 15.25 -2.90
C GLN A 85 4.75 16.22 -1.72
N HIS A 86 3.53 16.37 -1.19
CA HIS A 86 3.30 17.15 0.02
C HIS A 86 3.97 16.52 1.23
N ALA A 87 3.83 15.21 1.42
CA ALA A 87 4.50 14.45 2.47
C ALA A 87 6.03 14.63 2.38
N ASN A 88 6.60 14.51 1.18
CA ASN A 88 8.04 14.76 0.96
C ASN A 88 8.49 16.11 1.49
N ARG A 89 7.82 17.20 1.08
CA ARG A 89 8.17 18.55 1.52
C ARG A 89 8.05 18.71 3.03
N THR A 90 6.97 18.19 3.63
CA THR A 90 6.74 18.30 5.07
C THR A 90 7.84 17.60 5.88
N ILE A 91 8.25 16.39 5.44
CA ILE A 91 9.32 15.62 6.09
C ILE A 91 10.67 16.32 5.90
N PHE A 92 10.99 16.77 4.67
CA PHE A 92 12.24 17.46 4.36
C PHE A 92 12.40 18.77 5.15
N GLU A 93 11.34 19.58 5.25
CA GLU A 93 11.34 20.82 6.03
C GLU A 93 11.58 20.54 7.52
N MET A 94 10.92 19.53 8.08
CA MET A 94 11.11 19.11 9.47
C MET A 94 12.53 18.57 9.72
N ALA A 95 13.06 17.72 8.83
CA ALA A 95 14.43 17.21 8.90
C ALA A 95 15.47 18.32 8.84
N SER A 96 15.20 19.38 8.07
CA SER A 96 16.06 20.54 7.93
C SER A 96 16.00 21.47 9.14
N ALA A 97 14.84 21.58 9.81
CA ALA A 97 14.63 22.45 10.96
C ALA A 97 15.15 21.86 12.28
N GLU A 98 15.05 20.53 12.44
CA GLU A 98 15.40 19.86 13.68
C GLU A 98 16.62 18.94 13.52
N ARG A 99 17.74 19.34 14.15
CA ARG A 99 19.02 18.59 14.05
C ARG A 99 18.92 17.11 14.45
N ARG A 100 18.05 16.77 15.40
CA ARG A 100 17.81 15.37 15.84
C ARG A 100 17.13 14.51 14.76
N LEU A 101 16.46 15.15 13.80
CA LEU A 101 15.74 14.50 12.70
C LEU A 101 16.49 14.62 11.35
N ALA A 102 17.71 15.17 11.39
CA ALA A 102 18.52 15.37 10.19
C ALA A 102 18.76 14.04 9.45
N GLY A 103 18.41 14.00 8.16
CA GLY A 103 18.56 12.83 7.32
C GLY A 103 17.49 11.76 7.50
N MET A 104 16.39 12.05 8.23
CA MET A 104 15.24 11.15 8.24
C MET A 104 14.59 11.08 6.86
N GLY A 105 14.05 9.93 6.55
CA GLY A 105 13.30 9.69 5.34
C GLY A 105 12.39 8.48 5.50
N THR A 106 11.60 8.20 4.49
CA THR A 106 10.74 7.02 4.48
C THR A 106 10.38 6.63 3.05
N THR A 107 10.18 5.36 2.81
CA THR A 107 9.45 4.90 1.62
C THR A 107 7.98 5.28 1.76
N CYS A 108 7.23 5.16 0.69
CA CYS A 108 5.78 5.19 0.76
C CYS A 108 5.17 4.48 -0.46
N VAL A 109 4.27 3.55 -0.22
CA VAL A 109 3.39 3.00 -1.24
C VAL A 109 1.94 3.27 -0.84
N ALA A 110 1.16 3.85 -1.76
CA ALA A 110 -0.23 4.21 -1.54
C ALA A 110 -1.13 3.64 -2.64
N LEU A 111 -2.27 3.09 -2.24
CA LEU A 111 -3.32 2.56 -3.11
C LEU A 111 -4.64 3.21 -2.75
N ALA A 112 -5.30 3.83 -3.74
CA ALA A 112 -6.66 4.34 -3.60
C ALA A 112 -7.62 3.51 -4.46
N ILE A 113 -8.77 3.15 -3.92
CA ILE A 113 -9.83 2.43 -4.64
C ILE A 113 -11.10 3.27 -4.58
N CYS A 114 -11.48 3.83 -5.72
CA CYS A 114 -12.71 4.61 -5.85
C CYS A 114 -13.37 4.37 -7.21
N ASP A 115 -14.68 4.51 -7.29
CA ASP A 115 -15.48 4.38 -8.51
C ASP A 115 -15.17 3.12 -9.34
N GLY A 116 -14.92 1.99 -8.65
CA GLY A 116 -14.63 0.71 -9.29
C GLY A 116 -13.23 0.59 -9.91
N HIS A 117 -12.33 1.51 -9.57
CA HIS A 117 -10.96 1.53 -10.07
C HIS A 117 -9.94 1.66 -8.93
N ALA A 118 -8.80 1.02 -9.11
CA ALA A 118 -7.64 1.16 -8.25
C ALA A 118 -6.61 2.10 -8.90
N HIS A 119 -6.00 2.96 -8.07
CA HIS A 119 -4.96 3.92 -8.43
C HIS A 119 -3.81 3.75 -7.45
N ALA A 120 -2.57 3.76 -7.92
CA ALA A 120 -1.41 3.62 -7.04
C ALA A 120 -0.32 4.63 -7.36
N ALA A 121 0.40 5.00 -6.29
CA ALA A 121 1.61 5.80 -6.36
C ALA A 121 2.62 5.32 -5.31
N SER A 122 3.92 5.45 -5.60
CA SER A 122 4.97 5.02 -4.68
C SER A 122 6.25 5.83 -4.81
N VAL A 123 7.04 5.82 -3.72
CA VAL A 123 8.44 6.26 -3.64
C VAL A 123 9.16 5.26 -2.74
N GLY A 124 10.29 4.74 -3.18
CA GLY A 124 11.07 3.74 -2.44
C GLY A 124 10.83 2.30 -2.94
N ASP A 125 11.06 1.34 -2.09
CA ASP A 125 11.03 -0.10 -2.38
C ASP A 125 9.96 -0.88 -1.59
N SER A 126 9.11 -0.21 -0.83
CA SER A 126 7.85 -0.78 -0.37
C SER A 126 6.96 -1.13 -1.56
N ARG A 127 6.33 -2.30 -1.51
CA ARG A 127 5.72 -2.93 -2.68
C ARG A 127 4.20 -3.00 -2.61
N LEU A 128 3.59 -2.96 -3.78
CA LEU A 128 2.18 -3.29 -4.00
C LEU A 128 2.09 -4.49 -4.93
N TYR A 129 1.26 -5.45 -4.55
CA TYR A 129 0.91 -6.63 -5.34
C TYR A 129 -0.60 -6.68 -5.59
N LEU A 130 -0.97 -7.26 -6.73
CA LEU A 130 -2.33 -7.69 -7.06
C LEU A 130 -2.37 -9.21 -7.12
N LEU A 131 -3.28 -9.81 -6.37
CA LEU A 131 -3.63 -11.22 -6.52
C LEU A 131 -4.96 -11.29 -7.26
N ARG A 132 -4.94 -11.90 -8.45
CA ARG A 132 -6.10 -12.02 -9.35
C ARG A 132 -6.02 -13.33 -10.12
N ASP A 133 -7.13 -14.03 -10.24
CA ASP A 133 -7.26 -15.26 -11.06
C ASP A 133 -6.20 -16.33 -10.71
N GLY A 134 -5.83 -16.43 -9.42
CA GLY A 134 -4.83 -17.39 -8.92
C GLY A 134 -3.37 -16.97 -9.12
N GLY A 135 -3.12 -15.83 -9.76
CA GLY A 135 -1.77 -15.27 -9.94
C GLY A 135 -1.47 -14.13 -8.96
N ILE A 136 -0.18 -13.89 -8.71
CA ILE A 136 0.33 -12.72 -8.01
C ILE A 136 1.12 -11.84 -8.98
N TYR A 137 0.86 -10.55 -8.95
CA TYR A 137 1.47 -9.58 -9.86
C TYR A 137 2.03 -8.43 -9.04
N ARG A 138 3.34 -8.22 -9.12
CA ARG A 138 3.97 -7.05 -8.52
C ARG A 138 3.63 -5.82 -9.35
N MET A 139 3.03 -4.83 -8.73
CA MET A 139 2.43 -3.66 -9.36
C MET A 139 3.27 -2.38 -9.19
N THR A 140 4.38 -2.44 -8.45
CA THR A 140 5.37 -1.37 -8.26
C THR A 140 6.75 -1.80 -8.73
N ASN A 141 7.59 -0.82 -9.07
CA ASN A 141 9.02 -1.01 -9.26
C ASN A 141 9.75 -0.38 -8.07
N ASP A 142 10.80 -1.06 -7.58
CA ASP A 142 11.59 -0.54 -6.47
C ASP A 142 12.48 0.63 -6.93
N ASP A 143 12.46 1.70 -6.17
CA ASP A 143 13.41 2.82 -6.30
C ASP A 143 14.71 2.50 -5.56
N SER A 144 15.31 1.35 -5.87
CA SER A 144 16.57 0.86 -5.30
C SER A 144 17.64 0.67 -6.40
N ALA A 145 18.90 0.55 -5.98
CA ALA A 145 20.01 0.31 -6.91
C ALA A 145 19.79 -0.96 -7.75
N VAL A 146 19.35 -2.03 -7.10
CA VAL A 146 19.06 -3.30 -7.80
C VAL A 146 17.78 -3.21 -8.63
N GLY A 147 16.76 -2.45 -8.17
CA GLY A 147 15.53 -2.20 -8.93
C GLY A 147 15.79 -1.51 -10.26
N GLU A 148 16.74 -0.58 -10.30
CA GLU A 148 17.18 0.07 -11.55
C GLU A 148 17.88 -0.92 -12.50
N LEU A 149 18.72 -1.81 -11.96
CA LEU A 149 19.39 -2.85 -12.76
C LEU A 149 18.37 -3.84 -13.34
N VAL A 150 17.34 -4.22 -12.57
CA VAL A 150 16.24 -5.07 -13.05
C VAL A 150 15.45 -4.37 -14.16
N THR A 151 15.12 -3.09 -13.98
CA THR A 151 14.38 -2.30 -14.98
C THR A 151 15.17 -2.18 -16.30
N ARG A 152 16.49 -2.10 -16.22
CA ARG A 152 17.40 -2.07 -17.40
C ARG A 152 17.66 -3.47 -17.98
N GLY A 153 17.12 -4.54 -17.41
CA GLY A 153 17.37 -5.93 -17.85
C GLY A 153 18.78 -6.44 -17.57
N LEU A 154 19.52 -5.80 -16.65
CA LEU A 154 20.89 -6.19 -16.27
C LEU A 154 20.90 -7.23 -15.15
N LEU A 155 19.81 -7.32 -14.38
CA LEU A 155 19.56 -8.35 -13.37
C LEU A 155 18.15 -8.91 -13.54
N THR A 156 17.97 -10.17 -13.20
CA THR A 156 16.65 -10.75 -12.92
C THR A 156 16.19 -10.35 -11.52
N ARG A 157 14.89 -10.43 -11.25
CA ARG A 157 14.34 -10.19 -9.91
C ARG A 157 14.94 -11.14 -8.86
N SER A 158 15.17 -12.39 -9.24
CA SER A 158 15.80 -13.38 -8.36
C SER A 158 17.26 -13.03 -8.01
N GLU A 159 18.05 -12.55 -8.99
CA GLU A 159 19.41 -12.10 -8.73
C GLU A 159 19.45 -10.84 -7.86
N ALA A 160 18.54 -9.90 -8.10
CA ALA A 160 18.44 -8.66 -7.32
C ALA A 160 18.17 -8.93 -5.82
N ARG A 161 17.36 -9.94 -5.48
CA ARG A 161 17.05 -10.32 -4.09
C ARG A 161 18.29 -10.75 -3.30
N HIS A 162 19.29 -11.32 -3.96
CA HIS A 162 20.52 -11.81 -3.33
C HIS A 162 21.73 -10.88 -3.56
N HIS A 163 21.52 -9.72 -4.19
CA HIS A 163 22.59 -8.79 -4.51
C HIS A 163 23.12 -8.08 -3.24
N ALA A 164 24.40 -7.70 -3.23
CA ALA A 164 25.01 -7.00 -2.10
C ALA A 164 24.35 -5.64 -1.83
N ASP A 165 23.93 -4.94 -2.89
CA ASP A 165 23.33 -3.61 -2.82
C ASP A 165 21.79 -3.64 -2.81
N ARG A 166 21.16 -4.78 -2.44
CA ARG A 166 19.68 -4.89 -2.46
C ARG A 166 18.96 -3.87 -1.57
N ASN A 167 19.58 -3.48 -0.45
CA ASN A 167 19.02 -2.53 0.51
C ASN A 167 19.41 -1.06 0.21
N VAL A 168 20.03 -0.77 -0.95
CA VAL A 168 20.42 0.60 -1.33
C VAL A 168 19.25 1.29 -2.00
N ILE A 169 18.50 2.09 -1.23
CA ILE A 169 17.38 2.89 -1.70
C ILE A 169 17.91 4.13 -2.43
N LEU A 170 17.39 4.40 -3.62
CA LEU A 170 17.78 5.57 -4.42
C LEU A 170 16.86 6.76 -4.26
N ARG A 171 15.59 6.53 -3.88
CA ARG A 171 14.60 7.57 -3.65
C ARG A 171 13.75 7.27 -2.41
N ALA A 172 13.59 8.27 -1.55
CA ALA A 172 12.75 8.22 -0.37
C ALA A 172 12.16 9.60 -0.09
N LEU A 173 11.00 9.65 0.55
CA LEU A 173 10.40 10.89 1.02
C LEU A 173 11.26 11.54 2.09
N GLY A 174 11.41 12.86 2.04
CA GLY A 174 12.11 13.66 3.04
C GLY A 174 13.63 13.76 2.88
N THR A 175 14.25 13.02 1.95
CA THR A 175 15.69 13.04 1.73
C THR A 175 16.16 14.20 0.85
N HIS A 176 15.29 14.71 -0.01
CA HIS A 176 15.53 15.85 -0.90
C HIS A 176 14.29 16.75 -0.92
N ASP A 177 14.46 18.01 -1.33
CA ASP A 177 13.38 19.01 -1.42
C ASP A 177 12.31 18.64 -2.46
N ASP A 178 12.70 17.95 -3.51
CA ASP A 178 11.79 17.40 -4.53
C ASP A 178 11.97 15.90 -4.69
N VAL A 179 10.91 15.21 -5.08
CA VAL A 179 10.90 13.76 -5.29
C VAL A 179 10.07 13.37 -6.51
N HIS A 180 10.63 12.46 -7.31
CA HIS A 180 9.86 11.81 -8.36
C HIS A 180 8.95 10.75 -7.74
N VAL A 181 7.64 10.89 -7.95
CA VAL A 181 6.63 9.91 -7.51
C VAL A 181 6.30 9.00 -8.68
N SER A 182 6.55 7.72 -8.54
CA SER A 182 6.11 6.68 -9.46
C SER A 182 4.61 6.47 -9.33
N ARG A 183 3.88 6.40 -10.44
CA ARG A 183 2.42 6.17 -10.45
C ARG A 183 2.01 5.26 -11.60
N TRP A 184 0.86 4.65 -11.49
CA TRP A 184 0.26 3.97 -12.64
C TRP A 184 -0.22 5.01 -13.67
N GLU A 185 0.05 4.74 -14.93
CA GLU A 185 -0.37 5.62 -16.03
C GLU A 185 -1.88 5.60 -16.23
N GLN A 186 -2.52 4.46 -15.95
CA GLN A 186 -3.96 4.28 -16.09
C GLN A 186 -4.55 3.59 -14.86
N PRO A 187 -5.77 3.95 -14.46
CA PRO A 187 -6.48 3.27 -13.39
C PRO A 187 -6.77 1.82 -13.75
N LEU A 188 -6.68 0.94 -12.77
CA LEU A 188 -6.96 -0.48 -12.94
C LEU A 188 -8.40 -0.79 -12.54
N PRO A 189 -9.26 -1.30 -13.45
CA PRO A 189 -10.60 -1.77 -13.06
C PRO A 189 -10.50 -2.91 -12.05
N ILE A 190 -11.17 -2.76 -10.90
CA ILE A 190 -11.24 -3.81 -9.88
C ILE A 190 -12.26 -4.88 -10.25
N ARG A 191 -12.03 -6.10 -9.72
CA ARG A 191 -12.93 -7.26 -9.90
C ARG A 191 -13.22 -7.89 -8.54
N GLY A 192 -14.39 -8.52 -8.44
CA GLY A 192 -14.68 -9.37 -7.28
C GLY A 192 -13.65 -10.50 -7.15
N GLY A 193 -13.11 -10.68 -5.95
CA GLY A 193 -12.04 -11.63 -5.67
C GLY A 193 -10.63 -11.07 -5.76
N ASP A 194 -10.43 -9.84 -6.28
CA ASP A 194 -9.12 -9.19 -6.22
C ASP A 194 -8.65 -9.03 -4.78
N VAL A 195 -7.34 -9.23 -4.57
CA VAL A 195 -6.70 -8.86 -3.32
C VAL A 195 -5.48 -7.98 -3.64
N PHE A 196 -5.43 -6.81 -3.03
CA PHE A 196 -4.25 -5.96 -3.05
C PHE A 196 -3.46 -6.16 -1.77
N LEU A 197 -2.15 -6.39 -1.89
CA LEU A 197 -1.22 -6.53 -0.78
C LEU A 197 -0.17 -5.43 -0.89
N LEU A 198 -0.06 -4.59 0.16
CA LEU A 198 1.01 -3.62 0.32
C LEU A 198 1.93 -4.11 1.43
N CYS A 199 3.25 -3.96 1.26
CA CYS A 199 4.19 -4.35 2.30
C CYS A 199 5.48 -3.54 2.26
N SER A 200 6.18 -3.47 3.42
CA SER A 200 7.58 -3.07 3.51
C SER A 200 8.51 -4.19 3.05
N ASP A 201 9.79 -3.88 2.91
CA ASP A 201 10.84 -4.81 2.47
C ASP A 201 11.05 -5.96 3.46
N GLY A 202 10.81 -5.75 4.77
CA GLY A 202 10.89 -6.80 5.78
C GLY A 202 9.98 -8.01 5.53
N LEU A 203 8.90 -7.86 4.75
CA LEU A 203 8.15 -8.99 4.22
C LEU A 203 8.79 -9.51 2.94
N SER A 204 8.95 -8.64 1.94
CA SER A 204 9.28 -9.06 0.57
C SER A 204 10.72 -9.57 0.41
N ASP A 205 11.59 -9.29 1.35
CA ASP A 205 12.94 -9.86 1.39
C ASP A 205 12.97 -11.31 1.89
N LEU A 206 12.01 -11.69 2.73
CA LEU A 206 11.97 -12.97 3.42
C LEU A 206 10.92 -13.95 2.89
N VAL A 207 9.89 -13.46 2.21
CA VAL A 207 8.79 -14.27 1.69
C VAL A 207 8.72 -14.12 0.17
N GLU A 208 8.70 -15.24 -0.54
CA GLU A 208 8.59 -15.25 -2.01
C GLU A 208 7.17 -14.86 -2.45
N ASP A 209 7.05 -14.31 -3.66
CA ASP A 209 5.78 -13.83 -4.20
C ASP A 209 4.73 -14.98 -4.25
N GLU A 210 5.14 -16.19 -4.67
CA GLU A 210 4.29 -17.37 -4.74
C GLU A 210 3.79 -17.82 -3.36
N GLU A 211 4.62 -17.75 -2.34
CA GLU A 211 4.24 -18.08 -0.96
C GLU A 211 3.26 -17.07 -0.38
N MET A 212 3.44 -15.78 -0.72
CA MET A 212 2.46 -14.74 -0.37
C MET A 212 1.10 -15.07 -0.99
N ALA A 213 1.09 -15.51 -2.26
CA ALA A 213 -0.13 -15.88 -2.95
C ALA A 213 -0.83 -17.07 -2.30
N GLU A 214 -0.10 -18.12 -1.95
CA GLU A 214 -0.62 -19.31 -1.26
C GLU A 214 -1.25 -18.95 0.08
N ILE A 215 -0.56 -18.15 0.91
CA ILE A 215 -1.06 -17.74 2.23
C ILE A 215 -2.35 -16.91 2.10
N VAL A 216 -2.39 -15.98 1.15
CA VAL A 216 -3.54 -15.09 0.94
C VAL A 216 -4.73 -15.83 0.32
N ALA A 217 -4.48 -16.89 -0.48
CA ALA A 217 -5.53 -17.76 -1.01
C ALA A 217 -6.17 -18.64 0.08
N ASP A 218 -5.34 -19.20 0.98
CA ASP A 218 -5.76 -20.14 2.03
C ASP A 218 -6.39 -19.43 3.24
N ARG A 219 -5.99 -18.19 3.53
CA ARG A 219 -6.40 -17.43 4.72
C ARG A 219 -6.98 -16.07 4.36
N HIS A 220 -7.79 -15.52 5.28
CA HIS A 220 -8.50 -14.28 5.01
C HIS A 220 -8.22 -13.20 6.07
N GLY A 221 -8.30 -11.94 5.62
CA GLY A 221 -8.28 -10.78 6.50
C GLY A 221 -7.04 -10.72 7.40
N ALA A 222 -7.25 -10.45 8.68
CA ALA A 222 -6.17 -10.31 9.65
C ALA A 222 -5.35 -11.60 9.85
N GLU A 223 -5.92 -12.78 9.60
CA GLU A 223 -5.20 -14.05 9.71
C GLU A 223 -4.16 -14.20 8.61
N ALA A 224 -4.47 -13.82 7.38
CA ALA A 224 -3.51 -13.79 6.28
C ALA A 224 -2.34 -12.83 6.58
N CYS A 225 -2.63 -11.60 7.02
CA CYS A 225 -1.59 -10.63 7.42
C CYS A 225 -0.68 -11.20 8.52
N LYS A 226 -1.26 -11.77 9.60
CA LYS A 226 -0.49 -12.38 10.69
C LYS A 226 0.36 -13.55 10.25
N SER A 227 -0.12 -14.34 9.30
CA SER A 227 0.62 -15.49 8.79
C SER A 227 1.80 -15.08 7.92
N LEU A 228 1.63 -14.04 7.09
CA LEU A 228 2.73 -13.45 6.32
C LEU A 228 3.82 -12.91 7.25
N VAL A 229 3.44 -12.09 8.24
CA VAL A 229 4.36 -11.57 9.26
C VAL A 229 5.02 -12.71 10.04
N GLY A 230 4.25 -13.71 10.44
CA GLY A 230 4.76 -14.88 11.16
C GLY A 230 5.80 -15.68 10.36
N LEU A 231 5.59 -15.84 9.05
CA LEU A 231 6.54 -16.51 8.16
C LEU A 231 7.85 -15.70 8.02
N ALA A 232 7.75 -14.38 7.80
CA ALA A 232 8.93 -13.51 7.74
C ALA A 232 9.73 -13.54 9.06
N ARG A 233 9.04 -13.48 10.20
CA ARG A 233 9.69 -13.63 11.53
C ARG A 233 10.39 -14.98 11.70
N ALA A 234 9.74 -16.07 11.27
CA ALA A 234 10.34 -17.41 11.34
C ALA A 234 11.60 -17.56 10.47
N ARG A 235 11.75 -16.70 9.46
CA ARG A 235 12.91 -16.63 8.56
C ARG A 235 13.98 -15.62 9.03
N GLY A 236 13.86 -15.15 10.24
CA GLY A 236 14.83 -14.27 10.87
C GLY A 236 14.29 -12.91 11.27
N GLY A 237 13.30 -12.37 10.56
CA GLY A 237 12.64 -11.10 10.89
C GLY A 237 13.65 -9.99 11.18
N HIS A 238 14.63 -9.81 10.30
CA HIS A 238 15.77 -8.91 10.55
C HIS A 238 15.41 -7.43 10.43
N ASP A 239 14.23 -7.14 9.89
CA ASP A 239 13.68 -5.79 9.81
C ASP A 239 12.25 -5.70 10.37
N ASN A 240 11.71 -4.47 10.43
CA ASN A 240 10.29 -4.22 10.67
C ASN A 240 9.47 -4.81 9.52
N ILE A 241 8.28 -5.34 9.82
CA ILE A 241 7.47 -6.07 8.86
C ILE A 241 6.05 -5.50 8.88
N THR A 242 5.67 -4.81 7.82
CA THR A 242 4.32 -4.24 7.69
C THR A 242 3.61 -4.79 6.47
N VAL A 243 2.37 -5.24 6.68
CA VAL A 243 1.51 -5.84 5.66
C VAL A 243 0.12 -5.21 5.74
N ALA A 244 -0.38 -4.71 4.61
CA ALA A 244 -1.76 -4.27 4.44
C ALA A 244 -2.44 -5.07 3.33
N LEU A 245 -3.61 -5.63 3.59
CA LEU A 245 -4.43 -6.38 2.63
C LEU A 245 -5.78 -5.69 2.44
N LEU A 246 -6.17 -5.52 1.16
CA LEU A 246 -7.52 -5.11 0.78
C LEU A 246 -8.11 -6.19 -0.13
N ARG A 247 -9.24 -6.77 0.29
CA ARG A 247 -9.99 -7.76 -0.50
C ARG A 247 -11.24 -7.12 -1.07
N ILE A 248 -11.46 -7.29 -2.36
CA ILE A 248 -12.62 -6.79 -3.09
C ILE A 248 -13.68 -7.89 -3.11
N ASN A 249 -14.78 -7.68 -2.40
CA ASN A 249 -15.92 -8.55 -2.42
C ASN A 249 -16.99 -7.99 -3.38
N ALA A 250 -17.50 -8.82 -4.29
CA ALA A 250 -18.66 -8.46 -5.08
C ALA A 250 -19.86 -8.38 -4.15
N HIS A 251 -20.50 -7.22 -4.06
CA HIS A 251 -21.79 -7.15 -3.36
C HIS A 251 -22.81 -7.93 -4.20
N ALA A 252 -23.38 -9.00 -3.63
CA ALA A 252 -24.55 -9.64 -4.24
C ALA A 252 -25.65 -8.57 -4.29
N ALA A 253 -26.04 -8.14 -5.48
CA ALA A 253 -27.21 -7.28 -5.62
C ALA A 253 -28.38 -7.97 -4.88
N GLU A 254 -28.98 -7.30 -3.90
CA GLU A 254 -30.21 -7.82 -3.30
C GLU A 254 -31.18 -8.15 -4.46
N PRO A 255 -31.78 -9.33 -4.48
CA PRO A 255 -32.74 -9.67 -5.51
C PRO A 255 -33.85 -8.60 -5.47
N VAL A 256 -33.95 -7.82 -6.54
CA VAL A 256 -35.06 -6.87 -6.73
C VAL A 256 -36.33 -7.70 -6.57
N ALA A 257 -37.08 -7.45 -5.48
CA ALA A 257 -38.33 -8.12 -5.23
C ALA A 257 -39.21 -7.98 -6.47
N ALA A 258 -39.57 -9.13 -7.08
CA ALA A 258 -40.42 -9.13 -8.25
C ALA A 258 -41.69 -8.32 -7.96
N PRO A 259 -42.11 -7.41 -8.86
CA PRO A 259 -43.33 -6.63 -8.61
C PRO A 259 -44.50 -7.59 -8.38
N ALA A 260 -45.17 -7.41 -7.26
CA ALA A 260 -46.35 -8.21 -6.92
C ALA A 260 -47.35 -8.11 -8.06
N THR A 261 -47.69 -9.23 -8.68
CA THR A 261 -48.68 -9.35 -9.73
C THR A 261 -50.03 -8.86 -9.17
N ARG A 262 -50.50 -7.69 -9.60
CA ARG A 262 -51.84 -7.22 -9.30
C ARG A 262 -52.82 -8.03 -10.14
N GLU A 263 -53.56 -8.92 -9.49
CA GLU A 263 -54.76 -9.52 -10.11
C GLU A 263 -55.76 -8.42 -10.44
N VAL A 264 -56.03 -8.22 -11.72
CA VAL A 264 -57.15 -7.38 -12.18
C VAL A 264 -58.39 -8.29 -12.20
N ARG A 265 -59.28 -8.11 -11.19
CA ARG A 265 -60.61 -8.75 -11.18
C ARG A 265 -61.46 -8.08 -12.29
N ALA A 266 -61.94 -8.87 -13.22
CA ALA A 266 -62.95 -8.48 -14.18
C ALA A 266 -64.24 -8.15 -13.48
N ILE A 267 -64.76 -6.93 -13.72
CA ILE A 267 -66.11 -6.52 -13.30
C ILE A 267 -67.10 -7.07 -14.35
N ARG A 268 -68.11 -7.80 -13.87
CA ARG A 268 -69.26 -8.23 -14.67
C ARG A 268 -70.29 -7.11 -14.77
#